data_fcb849e36e5aa141a172147c74b63172
#
_entry.id   fcb849e36e5aa141a172147c74b63172
#
_cell.length_a   1.000
_cell.length_b   1.000
_cell.length_c   1.000
_cell.angle_alpha   90.00
_cell.angle_beta   90.00
_cell.angle_gamma   90.00
#
_symmetry.space_group_name_H-M   'P 1'
#
loop_
_entity.id
_entity.type
_entity.pdbx_description
1 polymer ?
#
loop_
_entity_poly.entity_id
_entity_poly.type
_entity_poly.pdbx_seq_one_letter_code
_entity_poly.pdbx_strand_id
1 'polypeptide(L)'
;MGGIKLMTDINKDPLAQGLIDTWTDKNKPVSEQIRERITKAGERFFAADNISDYIEKGEKEKLIAELTLKFEAVLDSLIIDRVNDPNSAGTGKRLAKMYINEIMGGRYNPAPEVTTFPNEDGRYDQLIVIRSDIKSMCSHHHQPVSGVCYIGCLPGKRLIGLSKYTRIAQHQAARGHLQEELTEKIAYKIAQLTESPAVGVYIRARHGCCENRGIKSANSSTQTTVLKGLLKTDPGLKNEFMHNIQLQETQGGPNG
;
A
#
# COMPACT_ATOMS: atom_id res chain seq x y z
N MET A 1 -7.89 -18.73 -25.30
CA MET A 1 -7.05 -19.48 -24.34
C MET A 1 -5.60 -19.03 -24.54
N GLY A 2 -5.17 -18.00 -23.89
CA GLY A 2 -3.80 -17.48 -23.90
C GLY A 2 -3.19 -17.71 -22.54
N GLY A 3 -2.39 -18.79 -22.41
CA GLY A 3 -1.71 -19.12 -21.17
C GLY A 3 -0.70 -18.04 -20.83
N ILE A 4 -0.80 -17.55 -19.60
CA ILE A 4 0.18 -16.67 -18.95
C ILE A 4 1.48 -17.47 -18.83
N LYS A 5 2.47 -17.11 -19.62
CA LYS A 5 3.83 -17.62 -19.51
C LYS A 5 4.46 -16.95 -18.27
N LEU A 6 4.29 -17.58 -17.12
CA LEU A 6 4.81 -17.13 -15.84
C LEU A 6 6.29 -17.47 -15.71
N MET A 7 7.12 -16.44 -15.54
CA MET A 7 8.32 -16.35 -14.69
C MET A 7 9.17 -17.64 -14.51
N THR A 8 9.75 -18.15 -15.58
CA THR A 8 10.79 -19.18 -15.46
C THR A 8 12.19 -18.71 -15.86
N ASP A 9 12.37 -17.44 -16.22
CA ASP A 9 13.63 -16.98 -16.82
C ASP A 9 14.60 -16.20 -15.90
N ILE A 10 14.17 -15.80 -14.69
CA ILE A 10 15.10 -15.17 -13.72
C ILE A 10 16.13 -16.19 -13.17
N ASN A 11 15.80 -17.47 -13.15
CA ASN A 11 16.73 -18.55 -12.74
C ASN A 11 17.79 -18.89 -13.80
N LYS A 12 17.82 -18.19 -14.93
CA LYS A 12 18.78 -18.45 -16.03
C LYS A 12 19.81 -17.33 -16.21
N ASP A 13 19.79 -16.30 -15.36
CA ASP A 13 20.84 -15.28 -15.37
C ASP A 13 22.09 -15.84 -14.66
N PRO A 14 23.22 -16.03 -15.36
CA PRO A 14 24.46 -16.57 -14.78
C PRO A 14 25.00 -15.72 -13.63
N LEU A 15 24.73 -14.40 -13.62
CA LEU A 15 25.15 -13.51 -12.53
C LEU A 15 24.27 -13.70 -11.28
N ALA A 16 22.96 -13.90 -11.46
CA ALA A 16 22.04 -14.24 -10.38
C ALA A 16 22.34 -15.63 -9.81
N GLN A 17 22.66 -16.61 -10.67
CA GLN A 17 23.01 -17.96 -10.26
C GLN A 17 24.33 -17.99 -9.46
N GLY A 18 25.37 -17.25 -9.88
CA GLY A 18 26.63 -17.15 -9.15
C GLY A 18 26.50 -16.55 -7.74
N LEU A 19 25.48 -15.70 -7.50
CA LEU A 19 25.15 -15.19 -6.16
C LEU A 19 24.38 -16.23 -5.33
N ILE A 20 23.57 -17.08 -5.96
CA ILE A 20 22.78 -18.14 -5.31
C ILE A 20 23.70 -19.28 -4.85
N ASP A 21 24.69 -19.64 -5.66
CA ASP A 21 25.59 -20.77 -5.39
C ASP A 21 26.54 -20.54 -4.20
N THR A 22 26.65 -19.31 -3.70
CA THR A 22 27.44 -18.99 -2.49
C THR A 22 26.69 -19.21 -1.18
N TRP A 23 25.41 -19.57 -1.23
CA TRP A 23 24.57 -19.67 -0.03
C TRP A 23 24.32 -21.12 0.36
N THR A 24 24.91 -21.53 1.47
CA THR A 24 24.53 -22.78 2.15
C THR A 24 23.23 -22.58 2.94
N ASP A 25 22.49 -23.65 3.23
CA ASP A 25 21.23 -23.60 4.00
C ASP A 25 21.33 -22.84 5.35
N LYS A 26 22.53 -22.77 5.93
CA LYS A 26 22.78 -22.04 7.18
C LYS A 26 22.95 -20.52 7.00
N ASN A 27 23.17 -20.04 5.76
CA ASN A 27 23.46 -18.63 5.43
C ASN A 27 22.45 -18.02 4.45
N LYS A 28 21.28 -18.63 4.31
CA LYS A 28 20.23 -18.12 3.44
C LYS A 28 19.79 -16.71 3.85
N PRO A 29 19.67 -15.76 2.91
CA PRO A 29 19.13 -14.43 3.21
C PRO A 29 17.77 -14.50 3.90
N VAL A 30 17.53 -13.58 4.81
CA VAL A 30 16.25 -13.54 5.52
C VAL A 30 15.06 -13.34 4.58
N SER A 31 15.25 -12.59 3.49
CA SER A 31 14.21 -12.40 2.46
C SER A 31 13.79 -13.71 1.81
N GLU A 32 14.73 -14.65 1.64
CA GLU A 32 14.47 -15.96 1.06
C GLU A 32 13.78 -16.88 2.07
N GLN A 33 14.21 -16.86 3.33
CA GLN A 33 13.56 -17.61 4.41
C GLN A 33 12.08 -17.20 4.56
N ILE A 34 11.78 -15.89 4.53
CA ILE A 34 10.40 -15.37 4.56
C ILE A 34 9.62 -15.85 3.32
N ARG A 35 10.21 -15.77 2.13
CA ARG A 35 9.59 -16.22 0.87
C ARG A 35 9.24 -17.71 0.92
N GLU A 36 10.12 -18.54 1.44
CA GLU A 36 9.87 -19.98 1.60
C GLU A 36 8.69 -20.26 2.52
N ARG A 37 8.58 -19.56 3.66
CA ARG A 37 7.42 -19.68 4.56
C ARG A 37 6.11 -19.33 3.86
N ILE A 38 6.08 -18.22 3.10
CA ILE A 38 4.90 -17.82 2.34
C ILE A 38 4.54 -18.88 1.28
N THR A 39 5.53 -19.34 0.52
CA THR A 39 5.35 -20.36 -0.53
C THR A 39 4.86 -21.69 0.05
N LYS A 40 5.44 -22.11 1.19
CA LYS A 40 5.02 -23.35 1.89
C LYS A 40 3.59 -23.24 2.42
N ALA A 41 3.12 -22.06 2.78
CA ALA A 41 1.75 -21.81 3.18
C ALA A 41 0.77 -21.77 1.99
N GLY A 42 1.25 -21.83 0.75
CA GLY A 42 0.42 -21.73 -0.45
C GLY A 42 -0.08 -20.31 -0.72
N GLU A 43 0.50 -19.31 -0.06
CA GLU A 43 0.07 -17.92 -0.17
C GLU A 43 0.89 -17.16 -1.22
N ARG A 44 0.29 -16.10 -1.76
CA ARG A 44 0.97 -15.19 -2.67
C ARG A 44 1.63 -14.04 -1.90
N PHE A 45 2.60 -13.39 -2.54
CA PHE A 45 3.32 -12.25 -1.96
C PHE A 45 3.51 -11.09 -2.95
N PHE A 46 2.44 -10.72 -3.65
CA PHE A 46 2.45 -9.57 -4.55
C PHE A 46 2.76 -8.27 -3.79
N ALA A 47 3.18 -7.23 -4.51
CA ALA A 47 3.59 -5.96 -3.90
C ALA A 47 2.52 -5.37 -2.95
N ALA A 48 1.26 -5.58 -3.27
CA ALA A 48 0.10 -5.11 -2.53
C ALA A 48 -0.32 -5.99 -1.32
N ASP A 49 0.28 -7.17 -1.15
CA ASP A 49 -0.10 -8.08 -0.07
C ASP A 49 0.63 -7.74 1.23
N ASN A 50 -0.03 -7.95 2.36
CA ASN A 50 0.62 -7.93 3.66
C ASN A 50 1.28 -9.30 3.90
N ILE A 51 2.51 -9.29 4.36
CA ILE A 51 3.29 -10.51 4.65
C ILE A 51 3.75 -10.58 6.11
N SER A 52 3.20 -9.74 6.98
CA SER A 52 3.63 -9.62 8.38
C SER A 52 3.55 -10.92 9.16
N ASP A 53 2.57 -11.77 8.86
CA ASP A 53 2.35 -13.05 9.54
C ASP A 53 3.46 -14.07 9.28
N TYR A 54 4.28 -13.82 8.25
CA TYR A 54 5.43 -14.67 7.88
C TYR A 54 6.76 -14.10 8.33
N ILE A 55 6.77 -12.98 9.05
CA ILE A 55 7.98 -12.30 9.54
C ILE A 55 8.12 -12.58 11.03
N GLU A 56 9.17 -13.28 11.41
CA GLU A 56 9.47 -13.59 12.80
C GLU A 56 10.13 -12.41 13.53
N LYS A 57 10.13 -12.48 14.86
CA LYS A 57 10.76 -11.45 15.70
C LYS A 57 12.25 -11.27 15.35
N GLY A 58 12.65 -10.04 15.08
CA GLY A 58 14.03 -9.67 14.74
C GLY A 58 14.39 -9.86 13.25
N GLU A 59 13.48 -10.36 12.42
CA GLU A 59 13.75 -10.52 10.98
C GLU A 59 13.60 -9.23 10.19
N LYS A 60 12.80 -8.28 10.66
CA LYS A 60 12.74 -6.95 10.01
C LYS A 60 14.08 -6.24 10.03
N GLU A 61 14.78 -6.30 11.14
CA GLU A 61 16.12 -5.73 11.28
C GLU A 61 17.12 -6.41 10.35
N LYS A 62 17.05 -7.75 10.25
CA LYS A 62 17.88 -8.52 9.30
C LYS A 62 17.53 -8.18 7.85
N LEU A 63 16.24 -8.02 7.54
CA LEU A 63 15.78 -7.62 6.20
C LEU A 63 16.27 -6.22 5.83
N ILE A 64 16.26 -5.26 6.78
CA ILE A 64 16.85 -3.94 6.58
C ILE A 64 18.36 -4.03 6.32
N ALA A 65 19.09 -4.87 7.06
CA ALA A 65 20.52 -5.06 6.84
C ALA A 65 20.80 -5.67 5.47
N GLU A 66 20.08 -6.72 5.09
CA GLU A 66 20.17 -7.35 3.77
C GLU A 66 19.88 -6.34 2.64
N LEU A 67 18.80 -5.58 2.77
CA LEU A 67 18.36 -4.60 1.78
C LEU A 67 19.34 -3.43 1.69
N THR A 68 20.00 -3.05 2.82
CA THR A 68 21.06 -2.04 2.83
C THR A 68 22.17 -2.40 1.88
N LEU A 69 22.72 -3.63 1.98
CA LEU A 69 23.78 -4.10 1.11
C LEU A 69 23.39 -4.11 -0.37
N LYS A 70 22.13 -4.51 -0.65
CA LYS A 70 21.60 -4.49 -2.02
C LYS A 70 21.47 -3.08 -2.58
N PHE A 71 21.00 -2.12 -1.79
CA PHE A 71 20.95 -0.72 -2.22
C PHE A 71 22.36 -0.11 -2.38
N GLU A 72 23.29 -0.48 -1.54
CA GLU A 72 24.69 -0.09 -1.69
C GLU A 72 25.25 -0.58 -3.02
N ALA A 73 25.00 -1.84 -3.38
CA ALA A 73 25.42 -2.38 -4.67
C ALA A 73 24.76 -1.66 -5.86
N VAL A 74 23.50 -1.23 -5.73
CA VAL A 74 22.84 -0.39 -6.74
C VAL A 74 23.53 0.96 -6.89
N LEU A 75 23.88 1.63 -5.78
CA LEU A 75 24.59 2.91 -5.81
C LEU A 75 25.98 2.76 -6.44
N ASP A 76 26.71 1.68 -6.13
CA ASP A 76 28.00 1.36 -6.74
C ASP A 76 27.86 1.16 -8.27
N SER A 77 26.81 0.46 -8.70
CA SER A 77 26.50 0.26 -10.12
C SER A 77 26.11 1.57 -10.84
N LEU A 78 25.57 2.54 -10.11
CA LEU A 78 25.33 3.91 -10.60
C LEU A 78 26.59 4.78 -10.60
N ILE A 79 27.76 4.22 -10.22
CA ILE A 79 29.05 4.91 -10.13
C ILE A 79 28.99 6.08 -9.13
N ILE A 80 28.33 5.87 -7.99
CA ILE A 80 28.25 6.86 -6.90
C ILE A 80 29.33 6.50 -5.86
N ASP A 81 30.24 7.44 -5.60
CA ASP A 81 31.31 7.26 -4.60
C ASP A 81 30.76 7.40 -3.17
N ARG A 82 30.25 6.30 -2.62
CA ARG A 82 29.71 6.25 -1.26
C ARG A 82 30.75 6.39 -0.16
N VAL A 83 32.04 6.26 -0.49
CA VAL A 83 33.14 6.32 0.49
C VAL A 83 33.54 7.76 0.74
N ASN A 84 33.72 8.54 -0.31
CA ASN A 84 34.23 9.90 -0.22
C ASN A 84 33.12 10.97 -0.30
N ASP A 85 31.91 10.65 -0.82
CA ASP A 85 30.77 11.55 -0.78
C ASP A 85 30.00 11.43 0.54
N PRO A 86 30.11 12.40 1.46
CA PRO A 86 29.42 12.36 2.75
C PRO A 86 27.88 12.36 2.62
N ASN A 87 27.32 12.86 1.50
CA ASN A 87 25.86 12.87 1.29
C ASN A 87 25.34 11.47 0.94
N SER A 88 26.15 10.65 0.25
CA SER A 88 25.78 9.31 -0.22
C SER A 88 26.20 8.18 0.72
N ALA A 89 27.09 8.43 1.68
CA ALA A 89 27.68 7.41 2.57
C ALA A 89 26.64 6.56 3.35
N GLY A 90 25.49 7.11 3.71
CA GLY A 90 24.45 6.38 4.44
C GLY A 90 23.20 6.06 3.61
N THR A 91 23.22 6.30 2.30
CA THR A 91 22.02 6.24 1.45
C THR A 91 21.42 4.84 1.37
N GLY A 92 22.24 3.78 1.24
CA GLY A 92 21.77 2.40 1.22
C GLY A 92 20.91 2.06 2.44
N LYS A 93 21.40 2.41 3.64
CA LYS A 93 20.66 2.19 4.90
C LYS A 93 19.39 3.06 5.01
N ARG A 94 19.45 4.33 4.57
CA ARG A 94 18.28 5.21 4.55
C ARG A 94 17.20 4.65 3.65
N LEU A 95 17.54 4.21 2.44
CA LEU A 95 16.61 3.58 1.51
C LEU A 95 16.00 2.30 2.10
N ALA A 96 16.80 1.41 2.65
CA ALA A 96 16.31 0.17 3.27
C ALA A 96 15.29 0.43 4.37
N LYS A 97 15.59 1.36 5.30
CA LYS A 97 14.66 1.75 6.36
C LYS A 97 13.38 2.39 5.82
N MET A 98 13.52 3.29 4.85
CA MET A 98 12.39 3.95 4.20
C MET A 98 11.43 2.91 3.59
N TYR A 99 11.96 1.93 2.83
CA TYR A 99 11.14 0.88 2.23
C TYR A 99 10.42 0.03 3.27
N ILE A 100 11.13 -0.49 4.28
CA ILE A 100 10.57 -1.45 5.24
C ILE A 100 9.64 -0.78 6.26
N ASN A 101 9.99 0.42 6.75
CA ASN A 101 9.30 1.02 7.88
C ASN A 101 8.28 2.09 7.48
N GLU A 102 8.44 2.73 6.31
CA GLU A 102 7.67 3.92 5.93
C GLU A 102 6.80 3.64 4.70
N ILE A 103 7.36 3.70 3.50
CA ILE A 103 6.59 3.69 2.25
C ILE A 103 5.92 2.34 1.94
N MET A 104 6.47 1.22 2.44
CA MET A 104 5.85 -0.10 2.36
C MET A 104 5.61 -0.72 3.75
N GLY A 105 5.57 0.10 4.79
CA GLY A 105 5.36 -0.36 6.17
C GLY A 105 4.09 -1.19 6.37
N GLY A 106 3.03 -0.91 5.63
CA GLY A 106 1.79 -1.68 5.64
C GLY A 106 1.92 -3.10 5.07
N ARG A 107 3.00 -3.40 4.34
CA ARG A 107 3.33 -4.73 3.88
C ARG A 107 3.98 -5.59 4.97
N TYR A 108 4.82 -4.98 5.80
CA TYR A 108 5.69 -5.65 6.78
C TYR A 108 5.20 -5.56 8.23
N ASN A 109 4.14 -4.80 8.48
CA ASN A 109 3.53 -4.68 9.80
C ASN A 109 2.11 -5.24 9.80
N PRO A 110 1.65 -5.80 10.94
CA PRO A 110 0.27 -6.26 11.06
C PRO A 110 -0.72 -5.12 10.83
N ALA A 111 -1.93 -5.48 10.43
CA ALA A 111 -3.01 -4.53 10.28
C ALA A 111 -3.32 -3.83 11.62
N PRO A 112 -3.71 -2.55 11.60
CA PRO A 112 -4.07 -1.85 12.83
C PRO A 112 -5.26 -2.57 13.50
N GLU A 113 -5.19 -2.70 14.82
CA GLU A 113 -6.30 -3.21 15.60
C GLU A 113 -7.51 -2.26 15.50
N VAL A 114 -8.65 -2.85 15.20
CA VAL A 114 -9.92 -2.13 15.07
C VAL A 114 -10.93 -2.69 16.05
N THR A 115 -11.20 -1.94 17.09
CA THR A 115 -12.32 -2.22 18.00
C THR A 115 -13.62 -1.86 17.29
N THR A 116 -14.56 -2.79 17.29
CA THR A 116 -15.90 -2.59 16.76
C THR A 116 -16.92 -2.52 17.88
N PHE A 117 -17.99 -1.76 17.68
CA PHE A 117 -19.11 -1.60 18.61
C PHE A 117 -20.39 -2.03 17.93
N PRO A 118 -21.36 -2.61 18.64
CA PRO A 118 -22.68 -2.88 18.05
C PRO A 118 -23.38 -1.56 17.71
N ASN A 119 -24.09 -1.52 16.59
CA ASN A 119 -25.04 -0.47 16.24
C ASN A 119 -26.44 -0.93 16.68
N GLU A 120 -26.70 -0.80 17.97
CA GLU A 120 -27.95 -1.27 18.59
C GLU A 120 -29.15 -0.57 17.94
N ASP A 121 -30.18 -1.34 17.61
CA ASP A 121 -31.44 -0.90 16.99
C ASP A 121 -31.23 -0.09 15.70
N GLY A 122 -30.07 -0.17 15.05
CA GLY A 122 -29.79 0.61 13.85
C GLY A 122 -29.78 2.12 14.08
N ARG A 123 -29.49 2.56 15.30
CA ARG A 123 -29.58 3.97 15.75
C ARG A 123 -28.78 4.94 14.90
N TYR A 124 -27.66 4.49 14.35
CA TYR A 124 -26.82 5.30 13.44
C TYR A 124 -27.04 4.80 12.02
N ASP A 125 -27.78 5.57 11.24
CA ASP A 125 -28.25 5.21 9.89
C ASP A 125 -27.89 6.27 8.83
N GLN A 126 -27.13 7.30 9.19
CA GLN A 126 -26.71 8.34 8.27
C GLN A 126 -25.35 8.01 7.63
N LEU A 127 -25.16 8.48 6.39
CA LEU A 127 -23.92 8.31 5.68
C LEU A 127 -22.78 9.09 6.38
N ILE A 128 -21.73 8.39 6.77
CA ILE A 128 -20.51 8.98 7.32
C ILE A 128 -19.52 9.13 6.16
N VAL A 129 -18.94 10.33 5.98
CA VAL A 129 -17.90 10.56 4.97
C VAL A 129 -16.62 11.07 5.65
N ILE A 130 -15.54 10.30 5.53
CA ILE A 130 -14.24 10.61 6.13
C ILE A 130 -13.25 10.95 5.02
N ARG A 131 -12.54 12.08 5.15
CA ARG A 131 -11.37 12.42 4.35
C ARG A 131 -10.10 11.93 5.04
N SER A 132 -9.20 11.33 4.28
CA SER A 132 -7.90 10.85 4.74
C SER A 132 -6.84 11.18 3.71
N ASP A 133 -5.71 11.74 4.15
CA ASP A 133 -4.54 11.83 3.28
C ASP A 133 -3.91 10.44 3.15
N ILE A 134 -3.51 10.11 1.92
CA ILE A 134 -2.83 8.86 1.63
C ILE A 134 -1.46 9.09 1.01
N LYS A 135 -0.53 8.24 1.40
CA LYS A 135 0.79 8.08 0.78
C LYS A 135 0.93 6.62 0.37
N SER A 136 1.19 6.39 -0.90
CA SER A 136 1.35 5.06 -1.46
C SER A 136 2.54 5.04 -2.41
N MET A 137 2.82 3.87 -2.95
CA MET A 137 3.87 3.67 -3.94
C MET A 137 3.28 2.94 -5.14
N CYS A 138 3.58 3.44 -6.33
CA CYS A 138 3.27 2.74 -7.57
C CYS A 138 4.14 1.47 -7.67
N SER A 139 3.51 0.30 -7.81
CA SER A 139 4.22 -0.98 -7.92
C SER A 139 5.09 -1.13 -9.16
N HIS A 140 4.84 -0.33 -10.22
CA HIS A 140 5.59 -0.42 -11.48
C HIS A 140 6.98 0.22 -11.42
N HIS A 141 7.08 1.43 -10.87
CA HIS A 141 8.32 2.21 -10.90
C HIS A 141 8.81 2.62 -9.52
N HIS A 142 8.14 2.17 -8.48
CA HIS A 142 8.41 2.54 -7.09
C HIS A 142 8.50 4.06 -6.88
N GLN A 143 7.68 4.81 -7.64
CA GLN A 143 7.53 6.24 -7.47
C GLN A 143 6.37 6.54 -6.51
N PRO A 144 6.46 7.65 -5.72
CA PRO A 144 5.44 7.99 -4.76
C PRO A 144 4.09 8.28 -5.44
N VAL A 145 3.02 7.90 -4.75
CA VAL A 145 1.65 8.27 -5.04
C VAL A 145 1.12 9.02 -3.83
N SER A 146 0.67 10.25 -4.02
CA SER A 146 0.21 11.12 -2.94
C SER A 146 -1.14 11.73 -3.27
N GLY A 147 -2.07 11.70 -2.34
CA GLY A 147 -3.39 12.25 -2.58
C GLY A 147 -4.33 12.14 -1.40
N VAL A 148 -5.60 12.24 -1.69
CA VAL A 148 -6.69 12.17 -0.72
C VAL A 148 -7.60 10.97 -1.02
N CYS A 149 -8.10 10.37 0.04
CA CYS A 149 -9.06 9.28 0.02
C CYS A 149 -10.30 9.73 0.79
N TYR A 150 -11.47 9.62 0.18
CA TYR A 150 -12.77 9.81 0.82
C TYR A 150 -13.44 8.46 0.98
N ILE A 151 -13.87 8.16 2.20
CA ILE A 151 -14.49 6.90 2.56
C ILE A 151 -15.91 7.22 3.03
N GLY A 152 -16.91 6.82 2.24
CA GLY A 152 -18.31 6.84 2.62
C GLY A 152 -18.71 5.50 3.22
N CYS A 153 -19.35 5.50 4.38
CA CYS A 153 -19.84 4.31 5.03
C CYS A 153 -21.23 4.58 5.63
N LEU A 154 -22.22 3.86 5.16
CA LEU A 154 -23.50 3.78 5.85
C LEU A 154 -23.34 2.76 6.98
N PRO A 155 -23.53 3.15 8.25
CA PRO A 155 -23.32 2.22 9.36
C PRO A 155 -24.18 0.95 9.22
N GLY A 156 -23.54 -0.21 9.39
CA GLY A 156 -24.23 -1.50 9.42
C GLY A 156 -24.50 -1.97 10.84
N LYS A 157 -24.37 -3.26 11.08
CA LYS A 157 -24.55 -3.84 12.43
C LYS A 157 -23.43 -3.44 13.39
N ARG A 158 -22.30 -3.00 12.88
CA ARG A 158 -21.11 -2.65 13.66
C ARG A 158 -20.59 -1.27 13.29
N LEU A 159 -20.10 -0.57 14.31
CA LEU A 159 -19.45 0.73 14.20
C LEU A 159 -17.97 0.58 14.48
N ILE A 160 -17.18 1.46 13.90
CA ILE A 160 -15.75 1.62 14.23
C ILE A 160 -15.47 3.09 14.55
N GLY A 161 -14.47 3.34 15.38
CA GLY A 161 -14.07 4.71 15.69
C GLY A 161 -13.60 5.46 14.43
N LEU A 162 -13.94 6.75 14.29
CA LEU A 162 -13.66 7.55 13.09
C LEU A 162 -12.18 7.49 12.64
N SER A 163 -11.25 7.55 13.59
CA SER A 163 -9.80 7.43 13.29
C SER A 163 -9.41 6.08 12.68
N LYS A 164 -10.22 5.03 12.84
CA LYS A 164 -9.93 3.69 12.31
C LYS A 164 -10.08 3.65 10.79
N TYR A 165 -11.01 4.42 10.22
CA TYR A 165 -11.14 4.55 8.76
C TYR A 165 -9.83 5.05 8.13
N THR A 166 -9.28 6.14 8.66
CA THR A 166 -7.99 6.69 8.23
C THR A 166 -6.83 5.70 8.41
N ARG A 167 -6.73 5.04 9.59
CA ARG A 167 -5.66 4.06 9.84
C ARG A 167 -5.73 2.86 8.89
N ILE A 168 -6.93 2.39 8.56
CA ILE A 168 -7.13 1.30 7.58
C ILE A 168 -6.67 1.77 6.19
N ALA A 169 -7.12 2.95 5.75
CA ALA A 169 -6.73 3.49 4.45
C ALA A 169 -5.22 3.67 4.34
N GLN A 170 -4.58 4.27 5.33
CA GLN A 170 -3.14 4.49 5.37
C GLN A 170 -2.34 3.17 5.41
N HIS A 171 -2.78 2.19 6.20
CA HIS A 171 -2.13 0.88 6.25
C HIS A 171 -2.25 0.13 4.91
N GLN A 172 -3.40 0.23 4.23
CA GLN A 172 -3.54 -0.31 2.88
C GLN A 172 -2.65 0.45 1.89
N ALA A 173 -2.63 1.78 1.95
CA ALA A 173 -1.84 2.62 1.04
C ALA A 173 -0.32 2.41 1.20
N ALA A 174 0.16 2.10 2.40
CA ALA A 174 1.58 1.86 2.67
C ALA A 174 2.07 0.50 2.11
N ARG A 175 1.81 0.25 0.83
CA ARG A 175 2.23 -0.93 0.04
C ARG A 175 2.41 -0.53 -1.41
N GLY A 176 2.93 -1.45 -2.24
CA GLY A 176 3.00 -1.25 -3.69
C GLY A 176 1.67 -1.57 -4.36
N HIS A 177 0.92 -0.56 -4.77
CA HIS A 177 -0.40 -0.72 -5.38
C HIS A 177 -0.51 -0.11 -6.78
N LEU A 178 -1.47 -0.62 -7.54
CA LEU A 178 -2.24 0.16 -8.50
C LEU A 178 -3.33 0.91 -7.74
N GLN A 179 -3.66 2.13 -8.14
CA GLN A 179 -4.66 2.96 -7.42
C GLN A 179 -6.05 2.30 -7.42
N GLU A 180 -6.41 1.63 -8.49
CA GLU A 180 -7.65 0.89 -8.65
C GLU A 180 -7.77 -0.23 -7.60
N GLU A 181 -6.70 -1.01 -7.44
CA GLU A 181 -6.63 -2.09 -6.45
C GLU A 181 -6.68 -1.54 -5.02
N LEU A 182 -5.98 -0.44 -4.75
CA LEU A 182 -6.00 0.23 -3.45
C LEU A 182 -7.40 0.67 -3.07
N THR A 183 -8.11 1.30 -4.02
CA THR A 183 -9.49 1.78 -3.82
C THR A 183 -10.43 0.62 -3.45
N GLU A 184 -10.32 -0.50 -4.17
CA GLU A 184 -11.12 -1.71 -3.92
C GLU A 184 -10.78 -2.36 -2.57
N LYS A 185 -9.50 -2.48 -2.21
CA LYS A 185 -9.07 -3.08 -0.93
C LYS A 185 -9.53 -2.27 0.28
N ILE A 186 -9.49 -0.94 0.20
CA ILE A 186 -10.01 -0.09 1.29
C ILE A 186 -11.52 -0.31 1.44
N ALA A 187 -12.29 -0.25 0.33
CA ALA A 187 -13.73 -0.44 0.36
C ALA A 187 -14.12 -1.81 0.93
N TYR A 188 -13.42 -2.87 0.50
CA TYR A 188 -13.66 -4.23 1.00
C TYR A 188 -13.40 -4.34 2.51
N LYS A 189 -12.27 -3.80 2.98
CA LYS A 189 -11.91 -3.90 4.40
C LYS A 189 -12.87 -3.15 5.31
N ILE A 190 -13.32 -1.97 4.90
CA ILE A 190 -14.33 -1.20 5.65
C ILE A 190 -15.67 -1.96 5.68
N ALA A 191 -16.15 -2.45 4.53
CA ALA A 191 -17.39 -3.21 4.46
C ALA A 191 -17.36 -4.45 5.37
N GLN A 192 -16.24 -5.18 5.38
CA GLN A 192 -16.05 -6.37 6.23
C GLN A 192 -16.13 -6.04 7.72
N LEU A 193 -15.48 -4.96 8.16
CA LEU A 193 -15.39 -4.61 9.59
C LEU A 193 -16.67 -4.01 10.14
N THR A 194 -17.44 -3.31 9.32
CA THR A 194 -18.65 -2.59 9.75
C THR A 194 -19.95 -3.34 9.42
N GLU A 195 -19.85 -4.42 8.63
CA GLU A 195 -21.02 -5.12 8.06
C GLU A 195 -21.97 -4.11 7.37
N SER A 196 -21.39 -3.10 6.75
CA SER A 196 -22.12 -1.97 6.15
C SER A 196 -22.91 -2.40 4.93
N PRO A 197 -24.16 -1.94 4.78
CA PRO A 197 -24.96 -2.14 3.58
C PRO A 197 -24.49 -1.28 2.40
N ALA A 198 -23.64 -0.27 2.65
CA ALA A 198 -23.15 0.65 1.63
C ALA A 198 -21.79 1.24 1.98
N VAL A 199 -20.79 1.01 1.12
CA VAL A 199 -19.47 1.60 1.24
C VAL A 199 -19.05 2.22 -0.09
N GLY A 200 -18.56 3.46 -0.03
CA GLY A 200 -17.94 4.16 -1.15
C GLY A 200 -16.50 4.55 -0.82
N VAL A 201 -15.60 4.41 -1.78
CA VAL A 201 -14.24 4.94 -1.68
C VAL A 201 -13.92 5.70 -2.95
N TYR A 202 -13.49 6.94 -2.79
CA TYR A 202 -12.99 7.79 -3.86
C TYR A 202 -11.57 8.19 -3.52
N ILE A 203 -10.65 7.99 -4.46
CA ILE A 203 -9.25 8.42 -4.33
C ILE A 203 -8.92 9.37 -5.46
N ARG A 204 -8.35 10.52 -5.12
CA ARG A 204 -7.70 11.43 -6.07
C ARG A 204 -6.24 11.55 -5.69
N ALA A 205 -5.33 11.14 -6.57
CA ALA A 205 -3.91 11.14 -6.29
C ALA A 205 -3.06 11.53 -7.50
N ARG A 206 -1.89 12.07 -7.20
CA ARG A 206 -0.81 12.37 -8.14
C ARG A 206 0.19 11.24 -8.11
N HIS A 207 0.72 10.89 -9.28
CA HIS A 207 1.62 9.77 -9.46
C HIS A 207 3.00 10.25 -9.90
N GLY A 208 4.03 10.07 -9.08
CA GLY A 208 5.40 10.43 -9.41
C GLY A 208 5.93 9.74 -10.67
N CYS A 209 5.41 8.56 -11.01
CA CYS A 209 5.75 7.88 -12.26
C CYS A 209 5.26 8.60 -13.53
N CYS A 210 4.23 9.45 -13.42
CA CYS A 210 3.74 10.29 -14.52
C CYS A 210 4.31 11.71 -14.46
N GLU A 211 4.62 12.22 -13.26
CA GLU A 211 5.08 13.60 -13.05
C GLU A 211 6.59 13.75 -13.21
N ASN A 212 7.36 12.86 -12.58
CA ASN A 212 8.82 13.03 -12.42
C ASN A 212 9.64 12.30 -13.49
N ARG A 213 9.01 11.44 -14.29
CA ARG A 213 9.63 10.66 -15.33
C ARG A 213 8.65 10.37 -16.48
N GLY A 214 9.11 9.72 -17.55
CA GLY A 214 8.27 9.35 -18.69
C GLY A 214 7.65 10.58 -19.34
N ILE A 215 6.34 10.69 -19.30
CA ILE A 215 5.59 11.79 -19.94
C ILE A 215 5.74 13.15 -19.23
N LYS A 216 6.26 13.19 -18.00
CA LYS A 216 6.52 14.40 -17.21
C LYS A 216 5.33 15.37 -17.13
N SER A 217 4.12 14.82 -16.93
CA SER A 217 2.88 15.61 -16.84
C SER A 217 2.69 16.13 -15.41
N ALA A 218 3.20 17.30 -15.12
CA ALA A 218 3.26 17.87 -13.76
C ALA A 218 1.88 18.11 -13.10
N ASN A 219 0.81 18.27 -13.89
CA ASN A 219 -0.54 18.54 -13.38
C ASN A 219 -1.47 17.33 -13.52
N SER A 220 -0.94 16.14 -13.82
CA SER A 220 -1.77 14.95 -13.93
C SER A 220 -2.25 14.48 -12.56
N SER A 221 -3.53 14.15 -12.47
CA SER A 221 -4.09 13.45 -11.32
C SER A 221 -5.00 12.33 -11.80
N THR A 222 -5.05 11.25 -11.03
CA THR A 222 -5.91 10.10 -11.31
C THR A 222 -7.01 10.04 -10.26
N GLN A 223 -8.23 9.78 -10.71
CA GLN A 223 -9.39 9.60 -9.84
C GLN A 223 -9.91 8.17 -10.01
N THR A 224 -10.12 7.48 -8.90
CA THR A 224 -10.72 6.15 -8.86
C THR A 224 -11.88 6.14 -7.86
N THR A 225 -12.97 5.46 -8.22
CA THR A 225 -14.15 5.36 -7.38
C THR A 225 -14.62 3.91 -7.32
N VAL A 226 -14.86 3.43 -6.12
CA VAL A 226 -15.50 2.13 -5.87
C VAL A 226 -16.74 2.37 -5.03
N LEU A 227 -17.86 1.85 -5.48
CA LEU A 227 -19.15 1.90 -4.78
C LEU A 227 -19.65 0.47 -4.57
N LYS A 228 -20.04 0.15 -3.34
CA LYS A 228 -20.57 -1.16 -2.93
C LYS A 228 -21.94 -1.02 -2.26
N GLY A 229 -22.77 -2.05 -2.41
CA GLY A 229 -24.10 -2.10 -1.81
C GLY A 229 -25.00 -0.95 -2.29
N LEU A 230 -25.73 -0.34 -1.38
CA LEU A 230 -26.69 0.73 -1.69
C LEU A 230 -26.05 1.95 -2.37
N LEU A 231 -24.79 2.29 -2.05
CA LEU A 231 -24.08 3.36 -2.77
C LEU A 231 -23.95 3.11 -4.27
N LYS A 232 -23.98 1.84 -4.70
CA LYS A 232 -23.95 1.46 -6.12
C LYS A 232 -25.34 1.51 -6.77
N THR A 233 -26.41 1.22 -6.01
CA THR A 233 -27.75 0.99 -6.55
C THR A 233 -28.74 2.13 -6.28
N ASP A 234 -28.50 2.97 -5.26
CA ASP A 234 -29.33 4.12 -4.89
C ASP A 234 -28.69 5.42 -5.39
N PRO A 235 -29.33 6.11 -6.40
CA PRO A 235 -28.82 7.36 -6.92
C PRO A 235 -28.79 8.50 -5.89
N GLY A 236 -29.74 8.52 -4.93
CA GLY A 236 -29.81 9.54 -3.88
C GLY A 236 -28.59 9.45 -2.96
N LEU A 237 -28.33 8.26 -2.44
CA LEU A 237 -27.18 8.00 -1.55
C LEU A 237 -25.84 8.23 -2.27
N LYS A 238 -25.76 7.84 -3.55
CA LYS A 238 -24.59 8.13 -4.38
C LYS A 238 -24.35 9.63 -4.54
N ASN A 239 -25.42 10.39 -4.83
CA ASN A 239 -25.32 11.84 -4.99
C ASN A 239 -24.92 12.52 -3.67
N GLU A 240 -25.46 12.08 -2.54
CA GLU A 240 -25.06 12.56 -1.21
C GLU A 240 -23.58 12.33 -0.96
N PHE A 241 -23.06 11.13 -1.26
CA PHE A 241 -21.63 10.82 -1.13
C PHE A 241 -20.76 11.74 -1.99
N MET A 242 -21.10 11.90 -3.26
CA MET A 242 -20.34 12.75 -4.18
C MET A 242 -20.41 14.23 -3.81
N HIS A 243 -21.57 14.69 -3.33
CA HIS A 243 -21.76 16.07 -2.86
C HIS A 243 -20.90 16.35 -1.61
N ASN A 244 -20.87 15.43 -0.64
CA ASN A 244 -20.04 15.56 0.54
C ASN A 244 -18.53 15.62 0.18
N ILE A 245 -18.08 14.88 -0.83
CA ILE A 245 -16.70 14.99 -1.35
C ILE A 245 -16.47 16.39 -1.91
N GLN A 246 -17.35 16.90 -2.77
CA GLN A 246 -17.23 18.24 -3.37
C GLN A 246 -17.15 19.34 -2.31
N LEU A 247 -17.99 19.30 -1.29
CA LEU A 247 -17.96 20.25 -0.18
C LEU A 247 -16.62 20.25 0.55
N GLN A 248 -16.07 19.04 0.84
CA GLN A 248 -14.76 18.93 1.52
C GLN A 248 -13.61 19.36 0.62
N GLU A 249 -13.69 19.14 -0.69
CA GLU A 249 -12.66 19.60 -1.64
C GLU A 249 -12.65 21.14 -1.80
N THR A 250 -13.81 21.77 -1.80
CA THR A 250 -13.93 23.24 -1.89
C THR A 250 -13.49 23.95 -0.60
N GLN A 251 -13.71 23.33 0.56
CA GLN A 251 -13.29 23.87 1.87
C GLN A 251 -11.82 23.59 2.19
N GLY A 252 -11.24 22.56 1.60
CA GLY A 252 -9.84 22.16 1.76
C GLY A 252 -8.89 22.78 0.74
N GLY A 253 -9.11 24.02 0.32
CA GLY A 253 -8.13 24.83 -0.45
C GLY A 253 -6.79 24.91 0.28
N PRO A 254 -5.68 25.35 -0.39
CA PRO A 254 -4.31 25.20 0.09
C PRO A 254 -3.96 25.90 1.41
N ASN A 255 -4.94 26.41 2.14
CA ASN A 255 -4.77 27.12 3.44
C ASN A 255 -5.78 26.63 4.52
N GLY A 256 -6.30 25.40 4.43
CA GLY A 256 -7.13 24.77 5.45
C GLY A 256 -6.41 23.60 6.11
#